data_e9a16c6276718c0c5ddc900ba1c7956f
#
_entry.id   e9a16c6276718c0c5ddc900ba1c7956f
#
_cell.length_a   1.000
_cell.length_b   1.000
_cell.length_c   1.000
_cell.angle_alpha   90.00
_cell.angle_beta   90.00
_cell.angle_gamma   90.00
#
_symmetry.space_group_name_H-M   'P 1'
#
loop_
_entity.id
_entity.type
_entity.pdbx_description
1 polymer ?
#
loop_
_entity_poly.entity_id
_entity_poly.type
_entity_poly.pdbx_seq_one_letter_code
_entity_poly.pdbx_strand_id
1 'polypeptide(L)'
;MEGTPRKLQDKRRWKGSREAGPVHGGLNMVVQHNITAMNANRQLGITTDIQAKSREKLSSGYKINRAADDAAGLAISEKMRRQVRGLTQASANAQDGISTVQTAEGALNEVHDMLQRMNELAVKAANDTLTSADRSYIQQEVVQLSDEITRTAASTEFNNQHLLDGTFTGKELQVGSETDSQNQIQVCIMKLSATSIGVWAVTNVTASTPVSSSNTTGGQINVMSHSNAKASIGQIKAALESISKQRSDLGAIQNRLEHTIKNLDNVVENTQAAESQIRDTDMAEEMVRYSNNNILAQAGQSMLAQANQTNQGVLSLLQ
;
A
#
# COMPACT_ATOMS: atom_id res chain seq x y z
N MET A 1 60.18 10.68 1.06
CA MET A 1 60.13 12.15 1.22
C MET A 1 58.98 12.38 2.17
N GLU A 2 59.20 12.26 3.41
CA GLU A 2 59.70 13.23 4.42
C GLU A 2 58.77 14.42 4.59
N GLY A 3 58.29 14.55 5.82
CA GLY A 3 57.63 15.72 6.32
C GLY A 3 56.91 15.47 7.64
N THR A 4 57.64 15.19 8.70
CA THR A 4 57.22 15.06 10.10
C THR A 4 56.98 16.41 10.79
N PRO A 5 56.62 16.46 12.05
CA PRO A 5 55.58 17.27 12.68
C PRO A 5 56.13 18.44 13.46
N ARG A 6 55.33 19.43 13.81
CA ARG A 6 55.68 20.46 14.82
C ARG A 6 54.73 20.41 16.00
N LYS A 7 55.29 19.89 17.11
CA LYS A 7 54.92 20.20 18.49
C LYS A 7 55.17 21.68 18.77
N LEU A 8 54.24 22.36 19.38
CA LEU A 8 54.53 23.55 20.17
C LEU A 8 53.79 23.41 21.51
N GLN A 9 54.59 23.08 22.50
CA GLN A 9 54.32 23.28 23.92
C GLN A 9 54.37 24.79 24.20
N ASP A 10 53.37 25.34 24.84
CA ASP A 10 53.57 26.57 25.64
C ASP A 10 52.97 26.37 27.03
N LYS A 11 53.86 26.08 27.94
CA LYS A 11 53.66 26.09 29.38
C LYS A 11 53.67 27.53 29.84
N ARG A 12 52.57 28.15 30.16
CA ARG A 12 52.49 29.32 31.00
C ARG A 12 51.94 28.97 32.36
N ARG A 13 52.88 28.83 33.22
CA ARG A 13 52.85 28.74 34.69
C ARG A 13 52.29 30.05 35.25
N TRP A 14 51.03 30.07 35.70
CA TRP A 14 50.54 31.14 36.57
C TRP A 14 50.75 30.73 38.02
N LYS A 15 51.86 31.31 38.67
CA LYS A 15 51.97 31.44 40.10
C LYS A 15 51.34 32.75 40.48
N GLY A 16 50.27 32.68 41.24
CA GLY A 16 49.64 33.80 41.92
C GLY A 16 48.96 33.30 43.18
N SER A 17 49.79 33.12 44.21
CA SER A 17 49.26 32.96 45.56
C SER A 17 48.55 34.24 45.95
N ARG A 18 47.25 34.16 46.11
CA ARG A 18 46.48 35.09 46.90
C ARG A 18 45.92 34.35 48.08
N GLU A 19 46.37 34.78 49.21
CA GLU A 19 45.92 34.39 50.53
C GLU A 19 44.38 34.51 50.60
N ALA A 20 43.78 33.41 50.96
CA ALA A 20 42.38 33.41 51.29
C ALA A 20 42.10 34.07 52.60
N GLY A 21 41.81 35.35 52.56
CA GLY A 21 41.24 36.01 53.72
C GLY A 21 39.94 35.28 54.14
N PRO A 22 39.59 35.32 55.43
CA PRO A 22 38.40 34.64 55.91
C PRO A 22 37.16 35.24 55.23
N VAL A 23 36.49 34.41 54.42
CA VAL A 23 35.18 34.74 53.86
C VAL A 23 34.22 34.74 55.06
N HIS A 24 34.05 35.90 55.68
CA HIS A 24 32.88 36.17 56.50
C HIS A 24 31.67 36.16 55.55
N GLY A 25 31.13 34.98 55.34
CA GLY A 25 29.81 34.83 54.72
C GLY A 25 28.76 35.45 55.67
N GLY A 26 28.71 36.78 55.66
CA GLY A 26 27.56 37.48 56.21
C GLY A 26 26.34 36.99 55.46
N LEU A 27 25.51 36.23 56.11
CA LEU A 27 24.16 35.94 55.67
C LEU A 27 23.44 37.30 55.56
N ASN A 28 23.54 37.97 54.42
CA ASN A 28 22.71 39.10 54.09
C ASN A 28 21.28 38.61 54.07
N MET A 29 20.61 38.71 55.22
CA MET A 29 19.21 38.35 55.38
C MET A 29 18.35 39.40 54.75
N VAL A 30 18.05 39.21 53.45
CA VAL A 30 17.20 40.15 52.70
C VAL A 30 15.76 39.79 53.02
N VAL A 31 15.14 40.53 53.94
CA VAL A 31 13.78 40.28 54.40
C VAL A 31 12.72 40.61 53.35
N GLN A 32 13.02 41.59 52.44
CA GLN A 32 12.07 41.99 51.41
C GLN A 32 11.94 41.02 50.24
N HIS A 33 12.96 40.16 49.98
CA HIS A 33 12.91 39.22 48.85
C HIS A 33 13.37 37.84 49.36
N ASN A 34 12.39 36.90 49.41
CA ASN A 34 12.69 35.52 49.77
C ASN A 34 13.24 34.75 48.55
N ILE A 35 14.56 34.88 48.33
CA ILE A 35 15.25 34.24 47.18
C ILE A 35 15.13 32.70 47.23
N THR A 36 15.10 32.12 48.46
CA THR A 36 14.94 30.67 48.63
C THR A 36 13.54 30.20 48.20
N ALA A 37 12.49 30.93 48.58
CA ALA A 37 11.12 30.63 48.12
C ALA A 37 10.95 30.88 46.59
N MET A 38 11.57 31.91 46.05
CA MET A 38 11.58 32.16 44.60
C MET A 38 12.26 31.05 43.81
N ASN A 39 13.40 30.54 44.30
CA ASN A 39 14.09 29.39 43.71
C ASN A 39 13.25 28.12 43.83
N ALA A 40 12.65 27.84 44.97
CA ALA A 40 11.80 26.70 45.20
C ALA A 40 10.55 26.76 44.27
N ASN A 41 9.94 27.93 44.13
CA ASN A 41 8.79 28.11 43.21
C ASN A 41 9.17 27.92 41.76
N ARG A 42 10.33 28.40 41.31
CA ARG A 42 10.84 28.16 39.95
C ARG A 42 11.09 26.67 39.70
N GLN A 43 11.71 25.95 40.66
CA GLN A 43 11.93 24.50 40.52
C GLN A 43 10.61 23.73 40.51
N LEU A 44 9.63 24.14 41.34
CA LEU A 44 8.29 23.56 41.35
C LEU A 44 7.62 23.76 39.96
N GLY A 45 7.72 24.98 39.38
CA GLY A 45 7.20 25.25 38.04
C GLY A 45 7.81 24.33 36.98
N ILE A 46 9.13 24.17 36.97
CA ILE A 46 9.82 23.27 36.04
C ILE A 46 9.34 21.80 36.23
N THR A 47 9.21 21.35 37.48
CA THR A 47 8.77 19.96 37.77
C THR A 47 7.31 19.73 37.33
N THR A 48 6.42 20.72 37.56
CA THR A 48 5.03 20.62 37.11
C THR A 48 4.89 20.64 35.59
N ASP A 49 5.72 21.40 34.89
CA ASP A 49 5.77 21.41 33.42
C ASP A 49 6.24 20.06 32.85
N ILE A 50 7.28 19.48 33.45
CA ILE A 50 7.77 18.14 33.07
C ILE A 50 6.70 17.08 33.33
N GLN A 51 6.02 17.15 34.49
CA GLN A 51 4.93 16.25 34.86
C GLN A 51 3.77 16.34 33.87
N ALA A 52 3.42 17.57 33.44
CA ALA A 52 2.38 17.80 32.45
C ALA A 52 2.73 17.16 31.08
N LYS A 53 4.00 17.29 30.66
CA LYS A 53 4.50 16.64 29.43
C LYS A 53 4.49 15.12 29.53
N SER A 54 4.94 14.55 30.66
CA SER A 54 4.89 13.10 30.86
C SER A 54 3.45 12.58 30.84
N ARG A 55 2.51 13.31 31.43
CA ARG A 55 1.08 12.96 31.39
C ARG A 55 0.52 13.04 29.97
N GLU A 56 0.92 14.03 29.15
CA GLU A 56 0.54 14.15 27.75
C GLU A 56 1.02 12.93 26.96
N LYS A 57 2.28 12.51 27.15
CA LYS A 57 2.85 11.33 26.49
C LYS A 57 2.17 10.03 26.91
N LEU A 58 1.91 9.86 28.21
CA LEU A 58 1.20 8.69 28.74
C LEU A 58 -0.24 8.61 28.22
N SER A 59 -0.91 9.76 28.06
CA SER A 59 -2.29 9.81 27.57
C SER A 59 -2.38 9.56 26.07
N SER A 60 -1.40 10.01 25.28
CA SER A 60 -1.38 9.83 23.83
C SER A 60 -0.75 8.53 23.39
N GLY A 61 0.15 7.95 24.20
CA GLY A 61 1.00 6.82 23.83
C GLY A 61 2.20 7.23 22.95
N TYR A 62 2.32 8.52 22.60
CA TYR A 62 3.37 9.00 21.70
C TYR A 62 4.44 9.78 22.45
N LYS A 63 5.70 9.55 22.08
CA LYS A 63 6.87 10.31 22.53
C LYS A 63 6.89 11.71 21.93
N ILE A 64 6.46 11.83 20.66
CA ILE A 64 6.41 13.07 19.88
C ILE A 64 4.95 13.42 19.64
N ASN A 65 4.44 14.41 20.39
CA ASN A 65 3.07 14.91 20.25
C ASN A 65 3.02 16.23 19.45
N ARG A 66 4.04 17.05 19.60
CA ARG A 66 4.12 18.38 18.98
C ARG A 66 5.39 18.54 18.20
N ALA A 67 5.37 19.43 17.19
CA ALA A 67 6.58 19.79 16.43
C ALA A 67 7.70 20.36 17.31
N ALA A 68 7.35 20.93 18.47
CA ALA A 68 8.31 21.45 19.45
C ALA A 68 9.06 20.37 20.21
N ASP A 69 8.55 19.13 20.26
CA ASP A 69 9.21 18.02 20.95
C ASP A 69 10.39 17.47 20.12
N ASP A 70 10.13 17.22 18.84
CA ASP A 70 11.13 16.82 17.83
C ASP A 70 10.58 17.08 16.43
N ALA A 71 11.02 18.17 15.80
CA ALA A 71 10.55 18.55 14.47
C ALA A 71 11.04 17.59 13.37
N ALA A 72 12.27 17.04 13.53
CA ALA A 72 12.84 16.10 12.57
C ALA A 72 12.15 14.73 12.65
N GLY A 73 12.02 14.20 13.86
CA GLY A 73 11.33 12.93 14.11
C GLY A 73 9.86 12.98 13.69
N LEU A 74 9.17 14.09 13.93
CA LEU A 74 7.80 14.29 13.47
C LEU A 74 7.70 14.25 11.94
N ALA A 75 8.57 14.99 11.24
CA ALA A 75 8.55 15.02 9.77
C ALA A 75 8.83 13.64 9.16
N ILE A 76 9.75 12.87 9.74
CA ILE A 76 10.06 11.51 9.30
C ILE A 76 8.88 10.57 9.57
N SER A 77 8.28 10.62 10.78
CA SER A 77 7.13 9.77 11.13
C SER A 77 5.92 10.06 10.26
N GLU A 78 5.62 11.33 9.96
CA GLU A 78 4.51 11.68 9.06
C GLU A 78 4.79 11.22 7.60
N LYS A 79 6.04 11.23 7.15
CA LYS A 79 6.41 10.65 5.84
C LYS A 79 6.20 9.14 5.83
N MET A 80 6.65 8.42 6.87
CA MET A 80 6.45 6.98 7.01
C MET A 80 4.95 6.63 7.09
N ARG A 81 4.19 7.38 7.86
CA ARG A 81 2.74 7.20 8.00
C ARG A 81 1.99 7.41 6.69
N ARG A 82 2.39 8.42 5.91
CA ARG A 82 1.86 8.61 4.55
C ARG A 82 2.18 7.41 3.68
N GLN A 83 3.41 6.90 3.75
CA GLN A 83 3.85 5.72 2.99
C GLN A 83 3.06 4.48 3.39
N VAL A 84 2.90 4.20 4.69
CA VAL A 84 2.11 3.07 5.20
C VAL A 84 0.67 3.14 4.67
N ARG A 85 0.01 4.30 4.78
CA ARG A 85 -1.37 4.46 4.26
C ARG A 85 -1.44 4.26 2.74
N GLY A 86 -0.46 4.78 2.00
CA GLY A 86 -0.37 4.61 0.55
C GLY A 86 -0.19 3.15 0.14
N LEU A 87 0.70 2.42 0.82
CA LEU A 87 0.95 1.00 0.56
C LEU A 87 -0.23 0.10 0.97
N THR A 88 -0.91 0.42 2.07
CA THR A 88 -2.13 -0.30 2.47
C THR A 88 -3.24 -0.13 1.41
N GLN A 89 -3.42 1.08 0.87
CA GLN A 89 -4.36 1.29 -0.23
C GLN A 89 -3.90 0.58 -1.50
N ALA A 90 -2.60 0.54 -1.78
CA ALA A 90 -2.05 -0.18 -2.92
C ALA A 90 -2.29 -1.71 -2.81
N SER A 91 -2.18 -2.28 -1.60
CA SER A 91 -2.54 -3.69 -1.34
C SER A 91 -4.03 -3.94 -1.61
N ALA A 92 -4.92 -3.05 -1.17
CA ALA A 92 -6.36 -3.14 -1.50
C ALA A 92 -6.62 -3.03 -3.01
N ASN A 93 -5.96 -2.09 -3.71
CA ASN A 93 -6.08 -1.97 -5.17
C ASN A 93 -5.59 -3.24 -5.90
N ALA A 94 -4.54 -3.88 -5.38
CA ALA A 94 -4.06 -5.16 -5.94
C ALA A 94 -5.08 -6.28 -5.75
N GLN A 95 -5.78 -6.34 -4.62
CA GLN A 95 -6.87 -7.30 -4.39
C GLN A 95 -8.06 -7.06 -5.32
N ASP A 96 -8.44 -5.80 -5.55
CA ASP A 96 -9.47 -5.44 -6.53
C ASP A 96 -9.05 -5.87 -7.95
N GLY A 97 -7.76 -5.71 -8.27
CA GLY A 97 -7.17 -6.19 -9.51
C GLY A 97 -7.27 -7.70 -9.67
N ILE A 98 -6.99 -8.48 -8.62
CA ILE A 98 -7.16 -9.94 -8.61
C ILE A 98 -8.61 -10.30 -8.86
N SER A 99 -9.56 -9.64 -8.18
CA SER A 99 -10.99 -9.91 -8.34
C SER A 99 -11.48 -9.64 -9.79
N THR A 100 -10.95 -8.57 -10.41
CA THR A 100 -11.22 -8.22 -11.80
C THR A 100 -10.68 -9.30 -12.75
N VAL A 101 -9.44 -9.75 -12.54
CA VAL A 101 -8.80 -10.81 -13.34
C VAL A 101 -9.55 -12.13 -13.20
N GLN A 102 -9.95 -12.51 -11.99
CA GLN A 102 -10.72 -13.74 -11.75
C GLN A 102 -12.09 -13.71 -12.42
N THR A 103 -12.77 -12.57 -12.41
CA THR A 103 -14.05 -12.40 -13.11
C THR A 103 -13.88 -12.58 -14.62
N ALA A 104 -12.82 -11.99 -15.19
CA ALA A 104 -12.51 -12.15 -16.60
C ALA A 104 -12.12 -13.60 -16.94
N GLU A 105 -11.31 -14.24 -16.10
CA GLU A 105 -10.90 -15.64 -16.27
C GLU A 105 -12.09 -16.60 -16.23
N GLY A 106 -13.03 -16.38 -15.31
CA GLY A 106 -14.27 -17.17 -15.25
C GLY A 106 -15.06 -17.11 -16.56
N ALA A 107 -15.25 -15.92 -17.12
CA ALA A 107 -15.93 -15.77 -18.42
C ALA A 107 -15.12 -16.41 -19.57
N LEU A 108 -13.78 -16.29 -19.56
CA LEU A 108 -12.92 -16.92 -20.56
C LEU A 108 -12.98 -18.45 -20.50
N ASN A 109 -13.19 -19.03 -19.30
CA ASN A 109 -13.38 -20.47 -19.16
C ASN A 109 -14.67 -20.96 -19.83
N GLU A 110 -15.79 -20.25 -19.61
CA GLU A 110 -17.06 -20.57 -20.29
C GLU A 110 -16.92 -20.46 -21.82
N VAL A 111 -16.22 -19.42 -22.30
CA VAL A 111 -15.97 -19.28 -23.74
C VAL A 111 -15.07 -20.38 -24.27
N HIS A 112 -14.10 -20.83 -23.51
CA HIS A 112 -13.24 -21.96 -23.87
C HIS A 112 -14.06 -23.26 -24.06
N ASP A 113 -14.99 -23.54 -23.15
CA ASP A 113 -15.86 -24.71 -23.22
C ASP A 113 -16.82 -24.62 -24.41
N MET A 114 -17.38 -23.44 -24.70
CA MET A 114 -18.17 -23.19 -25.89
C MET A 114 -17.36 -23.43 -27.17
N LEU A 115 -16.12 -23.00 -27.25
CA LEU A 115 -15.26 -23.24 -28.40
C LEU A 115 -14.89 -24.71 -28.55
N GLN A 116 -14.67 -25.44 -27.48
CA GLN A 116 -14.47 -26.87 -27.53
C GLN A 116 -15.71 -27.59 -28.08
N ARG A 117 -16.90 -27.17 -27.66
CA ARG A 117 -18.16 -27.69 -28.22
C ARG A 117 -18.29 -27.39 -29.71
N MET A 118 -17.95 -26.17 -30.14
CA MET A 118 -17.91 -25.77 -31.56
C MET A 118 -16.93 -26.64 -32.36
N ASN A 119 -15.76 -26.97 -31.79
CA ASN A 119 -14.77 -27.86 -32.41
C ASN A 119 -15.31 -29.27 -32.60
N GLU A 120 -16.00 -29.84 -31.59
CA GLU A 120 -16.68 -31.14 -31.71
C GLU A 120 -17.68 -31.15 -32.83
N LEU A 121 -18.52 -30.11 -32.92
CA LEU A 121 -19.54 -29.95 -33.95
C LEU A 121 -18.91 -29.82 -35.35
N ALA A 122 -17.82 -29.05 -35.47
CA ALA A 122 -17.10 -28.88 -36.72
C ALA A 122 -16.46 -30.21 -37.17
N VAL A 123 -15.85 -30.98 -36.26
CA VAL A 123 -15.32 -32.31 -36.54
C VAL A 123 -16.42 -33.29 -36.97
N LYS A 124 -17.57 -33.25 -36.29
CA LYS A 124 -18.74 -34.06 -36.70
C LYS A 124 -19.24 -33.69 -38.10
N ALA A 125 -19.33 -32.39 -38.41
CA ALA A 125 -19.77 -31.92 -39.72
C ALA A 125 -18.77 -32.19 -40.86
N ALA A 126 -17.47 -32.38 -40.53
CA ALA A 126 -16.46 -32.78 -41.48
C ALA A 126 -16.50 -34.23 -41.90
N ASN A 127 -17.44 -35.01 -41.36
CA ASN A 127 -17.65 -36.41 -41.78
C ASN A 127 -18.59 -36.45 -43.01
N ASP A 128 -18.22 -37.16 -44.06
CA ASP A 128 -18.97 -37.28 -45.27
C ASP A 128 -20.20 -38.21 -45.17
N THR A 129 -20.43 -38.85 -44.02
CA THR A 129 -21.64 -39.66 -43.77
C THR A 129 -22.88 -38.78 -43.47
N LEU A 130 -22.73 -37.49 -43.25
CA LEU A 130 -23.81 -36.58 -42.94
C LEU A 130 -24.43 -35.98 -44.21
N THR A 131 -25.79 -35.87 -44.19
CA THR A 131 -26.50 -35.18 -45.23
C THR A 131 -26.38 -33.63 -45.07
N SER A 132 -26.76 -32.89 -46.11
CA SER A 132 -26.81 -31.44 -46.06
C SER A 132 -27.79 -30.91 -45.02
N ALA A 133 -28.90 -31.66 -44.78
CA ALA A 133 -29.87 -31.34 -43.74
C ALA A 133 -29.26 -31.49 -42.33
N ASP A 134 -28.51 -32.56 -42.08
CA ASP A 134 -27.86 -32.78 -40.80
C ASP A 134 -26.80 -31.68 -40.52
N ARG A 135 -26.05 -31.32 -41.54
CA ARG A 135 -25.06 -30.21 -41.42
C ARG A 135 -25.76 -28.87 -41.17
N SER A 136 -26.98 -28.65 -41.68
CA SER A 136 -27.73 -27.41 -41.39
C SER A 136 -28.15 -27.33 -39.90
N TYR A 137 -28.53 -28.43 -39.26
CA TYR A 137 -28.79 -28.47 -37.82
C TYR A 137 -27.53 -28.20 -37.00
N ILE A 138 -26.41 -28.76 -37.40
CA ILE A 138 -25.12 -28.48 -36.75
C ILE A 138 -24.73 -26.99 -36.90
N GLN A 139 -24.96 -26.42 -38.08
CA GLN A 139 -24.70 -24.99 -38.33
C GLN A 139 -25.55 -24.10 -37.43
N GLN A 140 -26.83 -24.45 -37.18
CA GLN A 140 -27.66 -23.71 -36.26
C GLN A 140 -27.14 -23.72 -34.84
N GLU A 141 -26.64 -24.87 -34.34
CA GLU A 141 -26.01 -24.98 -33.02
C GLU A 141 -24.75 -24.14 -32.94
N VAL A 142 -23.90 -24.17 -33.98
CA VAL A 142 -22.68 -23.34 -34.05
C VAL A 142 -23.03 -21.83 -34.07
N VAL A 143 -24.10 -21.40 -34.75
CA VAL A 143 -24.57 -20.01 -34.72
C VAL A 143 -24.96 -19.60 -33.29
N GLN A 144 -25.78 -20.43 -32.60
CA GLN A 144 -26.18 -20.12 -31.22
C GLN A 144 -24.99 -20.03 -30.26
N LEU A 145 -24.00 -20.92 -30.39
CA LEU A 145 -22.76 -20.85 -29.60
C LEU A 145 -21.93 -19.57 -29.91
N SER A 146 -21.87 -19.16 -31.18
CA SER A 146 -21.22 -17.92 -31.58
C SER A 146 -21.89 -16.68 -31.01
N ASP A 147 -23.22 -16.66 -31.01
CA ASP A 147 -24.05 -15.59 -30.43
C ASP A 147 -23.87 -15.54 -28.90
N GLU A 148 -23.80 -16.71 -28.23
CA GLU A 148 -23.60 -16.81 -26.80
C GLU A 148 -22.19 -16.34 -26.39
N ILE A 149 -21.14 -16.65 -27.15
CA ILE A 149 -19.78 -16.09 -26.93
C ILE A 149 -19.84 -14.56 -26.98
N THR A 150 -20.54 -13.99 -27.97
CA THR A 150 -20.65 -12.53 -28.09
C THR A 150 -21.47 -11.94 -26.93
N ARG A 151 -22.54 -12.61 -26.50
CA ARG A 151 -23.30 -12.19 -25.34
C ARG A 151 -22.50 -12.22 -24.07
N THR A 152 -21.75 -13.30 -23.84
CA THR A 152 -20.87 -13.45 -22.66
C THR A 152 -19.81 -12.34 -22.62
N ALA A 153 -19.22 -12.04 -23.78
CA ALA A 153 -18.26 -10.93 -23.88
C ALA A 153 -18.88 -9.56 -23.55
N ALA A 154 -20.13 -9.33 -23.93
CA ALA A 154 -20.82 -8.07 -23.66
C ALA A 154 -21.39 -7.97 -22.24
N SER A 155 -21.77 -9.11 -21.63
CA SER A 155 -22.39 -9.15 -20.30
C SER A 155 -21.38 -9.25 -19.15
N THR A 156 -20.12 -9.59 -19.44
CA THR A 156 -19.11 -9.71 -18.39
C THR A 156 -18.62 -8.33 -17.98
N GLU A 157 -19.02 -7.89 -16.80
CA GLU A 157 -18.63 -6.60 -16.23
C GLU A 157 -18.14 -6.75 -14.78
N PHE A 158 -17.29 -5.85 -14.39
CA PHE A 158 -16.85 -5.67 -13.01
C PHE A 158 -16.98 -4.19 -12.65
N ASN A 159 -17.71 -3.88 -11.60
CA ASN A 159 -17.99 -2.51 -11.19
C ASN A 159 -18.45 -1.60 -12.36
N ASN A 160 -19.42 -2.08 -13.15
CA ASN A 160 -19.99 -1.37 -14.31
C ASN A 160 -18.99 -1.09 -15.45
N GLN A 161 -17.84 -1.81 -15.47
CA GLN A 161 -16.87 -1.76 -16.54
C GLN A 161 -16.87 -3.10 -17.28
N HIS A 162 -17.10 -3.05 -18.59
CA HIS A 162 -17.02 -4.25 -19.42
C HIS A 162 -15.57 -4.69 -19.55
N LEU A 163 -15.32 -5.98 -19.28
CA LEU A 163 -13.95 -6.51 -19.26
C LEU A 163 -13.50 -7.05 -20.61
N LEU A 164 -14.44 -7.59 -21.41
CA LEU A 164 -14.17 -8.39 -22.61
C LEU A 164 -14.58 -7.69 -23.92
N ASP A 165 -15.02 -6.45 -23.87
CA ASP A 165 -15.45 -5.67 -25.04
C ASP A 165 -14.27 -4.97 -25.76
N GLY A 166 -13.07 -5.02 -25.18
CA GLY A 166 -11.85 -4.38 -25.69
C GLY A 166 -11.60 -2.97 -25.12
N THR A 167 -12.46 -2.45 -24.26
CA THR A 167 -12.24 -1.17 -23.58
C THR A 167 -11.30 -1.31 -22.39
N PHE A 168 -11.13 -2.53 -21.88
CA PHE A 168 -10.24 -2.85 -20.74
C PHE A 168 -8.82 -3.21 -21.21
N THR A 169 -8.29 -2.42 -22.15
CA THR A 169 -6.91 -2.62 -22.66
C THR A 169 -6.01 -1.54 -22.10
N GLY A 170 -4.88 -1.93 -21.53
CA GLY A 170 -3.89 -0.97 -21.00
C GLY A 170 -4.33 -0.27 -19.71
N LYS A 171 -5.22 -0.87 -18.92
CA LYS A 171 -5.58 -0.34 -17.60
C LYS A 171 -4.45 -0.55 -16.62
N GLU A 172 -4.11 0.51 -15.89
CA GLU A 172 -3.02 0.53 -14.93
C GLU A 172 -3.56 0.40 -13.52
N LEU A 173 -3.13 -0.63 -12.81
CA LEU A 173 -3.40 -0.82 -11.39
C LEU A 173 -2.28 -0.18 -10.58
N GLN A 174 -2.62 0.80 -9.75
CA GLN A 174 -1.67 1.45 -8.85
C GLN A 174 -1.41 0.55 -7.65
N VAL A 175 -0.21 -0.05 -7.62
CA VAL A 175 0.24 -1.01 -6.58
C VAL A 175 1.41 -0.47 -5.75
N GLY A 176 1.58 0.84 -5.72
CA GLY A 176 2.60 1.51 -4.90
C GLY A 176 2.16 2.88 -4.43
N SER A 177 2.88 3.45 -3.46
CA SER A 177 2.56 4.73 -2.84
C SER A 177 3.04 5.95 -3.63
N GLU A 178 3.88 5.75 -4.65
CA GLU A 178 4.49 6.82 -5.44
C GLU A 178 4.00 6.75 -6.90
N THR A 179 4.20 7.84 -7.65
CA THR A 179 3.68 8.01 -9.03
C THR A 179 4.54 7.39 -10.11
N ASP A 180 5.61 6.69 -9.75
CA ASP A 180 6.52 6.07 -10.70
C ASP A 180 5.85 4.92 -11.45
N SER A 181 6.20 4.74 -12.72
CA SER A 181 5.69 3.66 -13.58
C SER A 181 5.97 2.25 -13.04
N GLN A 182 6.97 2.10 -12.17
CA GLN A 182 7.29 0.84 -11.48
C GLN A 182 6.23 0.44 -10.44
N ASN A 183 5.45 1.42 -9.97
CA ASN A 183 4.37 1.23 -9.02
C ASN A 183 3.02 0.93 -9.69
N GLN A 184 3.04 0.65 -10.99
CA GLN A 184 1.85 0.33 -11.77
C GLN A 184 2.00 -1.05 -12.41
N ILE A 185 0.92 -1.82 -12.38
CA ILE A 185 0.80 -3.09 -13.10
C ILE A 185 -0.26 -2.91 -14.16
N GLN A 186 0.15 -3.04 -15.43
CA GLN A 186 -0.75 -2.95 -16.55
C GLN A 186 -1.51 -4.27 -16.72
N VAL A 187 -2.82 -4.18 -16.84
CA VAL A 187 -3.72 -5.30 -17.18
C VAL A 187 -4.26 -5.06 -18.58
N CYS A 188 -4.04 -6.03 -19.46
CA CYS A 188 -4.52 -6.00 -20.83
C CYS A 188 -5.47 -7.19 -21.04
N ILE A 189 -6.74 -6.90 -21.30
CA ILE A 189 -7.73 -7.90 -21.67
C ILE A 189 -8.14 -7.64 -23.12
N MET A 190 -7.95 -8.66 -23.98
CA MET A 190 -8.30 -8.53 -25.39
C MET A 190 -9.81 -8.54 -25.59
N LYS A 191 -10.25 -7.93 -26.69
CA LYS A 191 -11.64 -7.99 -27.11
C LYS A 191 -12.04 -9.41 -27.47
N LEU A 192 -13.11 -9.89 -26.84
CA LEU A 192 -13.59 -11.26 -26.98
C LEU A 192 -14.96 -11.30 -27.67
N SER A 193 -15.14 -10.70 -28.83
CA SER A 193 -16.34 -10.98 -29.64
C SER A 193 -16.07 -12.12 -30.60
N ALA A 194 -17.11 -12.89 -30.97
CA ALA A 194 -16.97 -13.96 -31.97
C ALA A 194 -16.30 -13.48 -33.26
N THR A 195 -16.56 -12.25 -33.67
CA THR A 195 -15.92 -11.60 -34.81
C THR A 195 -14.43 -11.33 -34.56
N SER A 196 -14.04 -10.93 -33.36
CA SER A 196 -12.66 -10.57 -33.00
C SER A 196 -11.74 -11.79 -32.93
N ILE A 197 -12.26 -12.91 -32.45
CA ILE A 197 -11.54 -14.19 -32.34
C ILE A 197 -11.65 -15.06 -33.60
N GLY A 198 -12.40 -14.58 -34.63
CA GLY A 198 -12.52 -15.28 -35.91
C GLY A 198 -13.44 -16.48 -35.91
N VAL A 199 -14.45 -16.54 -35.01
CA VAL A 199 -15.42 -17.65 -34.89
C VAL A 199 -16.85 -17.20 -35.15
N TRP A 200 -17.02 -16.14 -35.91
CA TRP A 200 -18.37 -15.66 -36.24
C TRP A 200 -19.08 -16.59 -37.22
N ALA A 201 -20.24 -17.10 -36.86
CA ALA A 201 -21.03 -17.99 -37.68
C ALA A 201 -22.11 -17.21 -38.44
N VAL A 202 -22.32 -17.54 -39.70
CA VAL A 202 -23.32 -16.88 -40.56
C VAL A 202 -24.64 -17.66 -40.54
N THR A 203 -25.75 -16.93 -40.39
CA THR A 203 -27.11 -17.52 -40.31
C THR A 203 -27.63 -18.00 -41.63
N ASN A 204 -27.22 -17.41 -42.78
CA ASN A 204 -27.68 -17.75 -44.12
C ASN A 204 -26.54 -18.28 -45.00
N VAL A 205 -26.08 -19.50 -44.71
CA VAL A 205 -25.00 -20.12 -45.47
C VAL A 205 -25.51 -21.20 -46.40
N THR A 206 -25.13 -21.14 -47.66
CA THR A 206 -25.24 -22.25 -48.61
C THR A 206 -23.95 -23.03 -48.69
N ALA A 207 -23.98 -24.30 -49.10
CA ALA A 207 -22.78 -25.15 -49.22
C ALA A 207 -21.66 -24.56 -50.12
N SER A 208 -22.03 -23.63 -51.00
CA SER A 208 -21.10 -22.97 -51.91
C SER A 208 -20.45 -21.70 -51.37
N THR A 209 -20.82 -21.23 -50.19
CA THR A 209 -20.17 -20.04 -49.56
C THR A 209 -18.77 -20.40 -49.03
N PRO A 210 -17.70 -19.94 -49.66
CA PRO A 210 -16.35 -20.30 -49.22
C PRO A 210 -16.04 -19.67 -47.86
N VAL A 211 -15.38 -20.39 -46.99
CA VAL A 211 -14.78 -19.85 -45.78
C VAL A 211 -13.59 -19.01 -46.21
N SER A 212 -13.65 -17.71 -46.00
CA SER A 212 -12.55 -16.82 -46.32
C SER A 212 -11.37 -17.09 -45.38
N SER A 213 -10.33 -17.72 -45.92
CA SER A 213 -9.09 -17.95 -45.17
C SER A 213 -8.15 -16.74 -45.22
N SER A 214 -8.58 -15.62 -45.78
CA SER A 214 -7.78 -14.39 -45.80
C SER A 214 -7.85 -13.75 -44.40
N ASN A 215 -6.71 -13.68 -43.81
CA ASN A 215 -6.33 -13.16 -42.51
C ASN A 215 -6.64 -11.66 -42.33
N THR A 216 -7.89 -11.26 -42.49
CA THR A 216 -8.32 -9.88 -42.32
C THR A 216 -9.70 -9.89 -41.64
N THR A 217 -9.70 -9.83 -40.30
CA THR A 217 -10.82 -9.39 -39.47
C THR A 217 -12.16 -10.13 -39.75
N GLY A 218 -12.29 -11.38 -39.30
CA GLY A 218 -13.58 -12.06 -39.23
C GLY A 218 -13.63 -13.38 -40.02
N GLY A 219 -13.01 -14.45 -39.50
CA GLY A 219 -13.20 -15.79 -40.04
C GLY A 219 -14.65 -16.23 -39.85
N GLN A 220 -15.37 -16.46 -40.96
CA GLN A 220 -16.74 -17.00 -40.94
C GLN A 220 -16.67 -18.51 -40.75
N ILE A 221 -17.34 -19.03 -39.71
CA ILE A 221 -17.49 -20.47 -39.51
C ILE A 221 -18.67 -20.97 -40.35
N ASN A 222 -18.35 -21.93 -41.22
CA ASN A 222 -19.34 -22.58 -42.09
C ASN A 222 -19.06 -24.08 -42.07
N VAL A 223 -20.04 -24.87 -41.62
CA VAL A 223 -19.94 -26.34 -41.55
C VAL A 223 -20.86 -27.06 -42.53
N MET A 224 -21.43 -26.34 -43.52
CA MET A 224 -22.35 -26.90 -44.52
C MET A 224 -21.70 -27.81 -45.56
N SER A 225 -20.35 -27.71 -45.72
CA SER A 225 -19.60 -28.54 -46.65
C SER A 225 -18.38 -29.15 -45.92
N HIS A 226 -17.95 -30.35 -46.34
CA HIS A 226 -16.76 -31.02 -45.82
C HIS A 226 -15.52 -30.10 -45.83
N SER A 227 -15.28 -29.44 -46.96
CA SER A 227 -14.15 -28.54 -47.10
C SER A 227 -14.21 -27.34 -46.16
N ASN A 228 -15.38 -26.72 -46.00
CA ASN A 228 -15.60 -25.60 -45.14
C ASN A 228 -15.54 -26.01 -43.65
N ALA A 229 -16.09 -27.16 -43.28
CA ALA A 229 -15.97 -27.71 -41.93
C ALA A 229 -14.53 -27.93 -41.53
N LYS A 230 -13.67 -28.43 -42.43
CA LYS A 230 -12.25 -28.62 -42.23
C LYS A 230 -11.51 -27.29 -42.02
N ALA A 231 -11.85 -26.25 -42.78
CA ALA A 231 -11.30 -24.90 -42.58
C ALA A 231 -11.73 -24.29 -41.24
N SER A 232 -13.03 -24.49 -40.88
CA SER A 232 -13.60 -24.03 -39.62
C SER A 232 -12.88 -24.64 -38.36
N ILE A 233 -12.51 -25.92 -38.44
CA ILE A 233 -11.70 -26.57 -37.38
C ILE A 233 -10.40 -25.81 -37.14
N GLY A 234 -9.71 -25.37 -38.21
CA GLY A 234 -8.48 -24.59 -38.11
C GLY A 234 -8.72 -23.23 -37.41
N GLN A 235 -9.82 -22.55 -37.76
CA GLN A 235 -10.17 -21.27 -37.14
C GLN A 235 -10.51 -21.41 -35.65
N ILE A 236 -11.31 -22.43 -35.29
CA ILE A 236 -11.68 -22.69 -33.89
C ILE A 236 -10.42 -23.03 -33.06
N LYS A 237 -9.47 -23.80 -33.62
CA LYS A 237 -8.20 -24.11 -32.95
C LYS A 237 -7.38 -22.84 -32.69
N ALA A 238 -7.30 -21.93 -33.67
CA ALA A 238 -6.61 -20.64 -33.49
C ALA A 238 -7.28 -19.77 -32.42
N ALA A 239 -8.63 -19.77 -32.37
CA ALA A 239 -9.37 -19.10 -31.30
C ALA A 239 -9.09 -19.70 -29.91
N LEU A 240 -9.10 -21.04 -29.79
CA LEU A 240 -8.77 -21.75 -28.54
C LEU A 240 -7.35 -21.40 -28.08
N GLU A 241 -6.39 -21.34 -29.00
CA GLU A 241 -5.00 -20.95 -28.68
C GLU A 241 -4.94 -19.50 -28.18
N SER A 242 -5.66 -18.57 -28.81
CA SER A 242 -5.72 -17.18 -28.41
C SER A 242 -6.32 -17.01 -27.00
N ILE A 243 -7.40 -17.73 -26.69
CA ILE A 243 -8.03 -17.70 -25.36
C ILE A 243 -7.12 -18.35 -24.31
N SER A 244 -6.48 -19.47 -24.64
CA SER A 244 -5.53 -20.12 -23.74
C SER A 244 -4.35 -19.22 -23.41
N LYS A 245 -3.84 -18.48 -24.41
CA LYS A 245 -2.79 -17.46 -24.20
C LYS A 245 -3.30 -16.34 -23.29
N GLN A 246 -4.46 -15.80 -23.55
CA GLN A 246 -5.04 -14.74 -22.74
C GLN A 246 -5.24 -15.18 -21.26
N ARG A 247 -5.72 -16.40 -21.04
CA ARG A 247 -5.84 -16.98 -19.69
C ARG A 247 -4.49 -17.14 -19.00
N SER A 248 -3.47 -17.58 -19.75
CA SER A 248 -2.09 -17.68 -19.22
C SER A 248 -1.54 -16.32 -18.82
N ASP A 249 -1.77 -15.29 -19.63
CA ASP A 249 -1.33 -13.92 -19.33
C ASP A 249 -2.05 -13.38 -18.09
N LEU A 250 -3.35 -13.61 -17.95
CA LEU A 250 -4.13 -13.24 -16.76
C LEU A 250 -3.66 -13.97 -15.50
N GLY A 251 -3.41 -15.28 -15.59
CA GLY A 251 -2.85 -16.07 -14.50
C GLY A 251 -1.47 -15.59 -14.06
N ALA A 252 -0.62 -15.17 -15.02
CA ALA A 252 0.67 -14.56 -14.70
C ALA A 252 0.52 -13.21 -13.99
N ILE A 253 -0.44 -12.40 -14.38
CA ILE A 253 -0.77 -11.12 -13.71
C ILE A 253 -1.28 -11.38 -12.30
N GLN A 254 -2.17 -12.36 -12.11
CA GLN A 254 -2.66 -12.74 -10.77
C GLN A 254 -1.50 -13.13 -9.85
N ASN A 255 -0.61 -14.02 -10.29
CA ASN A 255 0.56 -14.41 -9.51
C ASN A 255 1.46 -13.20 -9.18
N ARG A 256 1.65 -12.27 -10.12
CA ARG A 256 2.39 -11.02 -9.87
C ARG A 256 1.72 -10.18 -8.81
N LEU A 257 0.40 -9.99 -8.86
CA LEU A 257 -0.36 -9.23 -7.88
C LEU A 257 -0.27 -9.87 -6.49
N GLU A 258 -0.38 -11.19 -6.36
CA GLU A 258 -0.24 -11.92 -5.10
C GLU A 258 1.16 -11.73 -4.48
N HIS A 259 2.21 -11.81 -5.30
CA HIS A 259 3.58 -11.55 -4.84
C HIS A 259 3.77 -10.09 -4.45
N THR A 260 3.14 -9.17 -5.18
CA THR A 260 3.18 -7.74 -4.87
C THR A 260 2.50 -7.47 -3.54
N ILE A 261 1.32 -8.03 -3.26
CA ILE A 261 0.62 -7.89 -1.97
C ILE A 261 1.53 -8.35 -0.83
N LYS A 262 2.12 -9.55 -0.92
CA LYS A 262 3.04 -10.06 0.10
C LYS A 262 4.23 -9.13 0.35
N ASN A 263 4.76 -8.54 -0.71
CA ASN A 263 5.85 -7.56 -0.58
C ASN A 263 5.38 -6.26 0.09
N LEU A 264 4.22 -5.73 -0.35
CA LEU A 264 3.63 -4.53 0.23
C LEU A 264 3.36 -4.70 1.72
N ASP A 265 2.79 -5.82 2.14
CA ASP A 265 2.50 -6.12 3.54
C ASP A 265 3.78 -6.16 4.39
N ASN A 266 4.85 -6.79 3.89
CA ASN A 266 6.16 -6.78 4.55
C ASN A 266 6.74 -5.36 4.67
N VAL A 267 6.62 -4.54 3.62
CA VAL A 267 7.11 -3.15 3.64
C VAL A 267 6.28 -2.31 4.59
N VAL A 268 4.96 -2.50 4.64
CA VAL A 268 4.05 -1.83 5.58
C VAL A 268 4.45 -2.17 7.02
N GLU A 269 4.61 -3.46 7.35
CA GLU A 269 4.99 -3.91 8.69
C GLU A 269 6.32 -3.33 9.13
N ASN A 270 7.35 -3.40 8.28
CA ASN A 270 8.68 -2.85 8.60
C ASN A 270 8.64 -1.32 8.75
N THR A 271 7.89 -0.63 7.90
CA THR A 271 7.77 0.84 7.96
C THR A 271 6.99 1.27 9.21
N GLN A 272 5.95 0.54 9.58
CA GLN A 272 5.18 0.78 10.79
C GLN A 272 6.00 0.50 12.05
N ALA A 273 6.82 -0.55 12.05
CA ALA A 273 7.75 -0.83 13.14
C ALA A 273 8.79 0.30 13.30
N ALA A 274 9.32 0.81 12.18
CA ALA A 274 10.24 1.94 12.21
C ALA A 274 9.55 3.26 12.65
N GLU A 275 8.31 3.50 12.25
CA GLU A 275 7.51 4.64 12.73
C GLU A 275 7.29 4.55 14.25
N SER A 276 6.93 3.37 14.76
CA SER A 276 6.73 3.10 16.19
C SER A 276 7.99 3.42 17.00
N GLN A 277 9.17 3.00 16.55
CA GLN A 277 10.43 3.32 17.22
C GLN A 277 10.70 4.82 17.34
N ILE A 278 10.26 5.61 16.36
CA ILE A 278 10.46 7.07 16.37
C ILE A 278 9.40 7.75 17.23
N ARG A 279 8.14 7.36 17.11
CA ARG A 279 7.00 8.12 17.62
C ARG A 279 6.40 7.57 18.91
N ASP A 280 6.44 6.26 19.12
CA ASP A 280 5.81 5.67 20.30
C ASP A 280 6.66 5.84 21.55
N THR A 281 6.00 5.93 22.69
CA THR A 281 6.67 6.06 24.00
C THR A 281 6.75 4.71 24.71
N ASP A 282 7.86 4.48 25.42
CA ASP A 282 7.90 3.39 26.38
C ASP A 282 7.08 3.81 27.59
N MET A 283 5.91 3.17 27.73
CA MET A 283 4.96 3.47 28.79
C MET A 283 5.52 3.16 30.18
N ALA A 284 6.39 2.14 30.33
CA ALA A 284 6.96 1.77 31.60
C ALA A 284 7.97 2.83 32.08
N GLU A 285 8.86 3.26 31.17
CA GLU A 285 9.84 4.31 31.48
C GLU A 285 9.15 5.65 31.78
N GLU A 286 8.17 6.03 30.99
CA GLU A 286 7.47 7.31 31.16
C GLU A 286 6.59 7.33 32.42
N MET A 287 6.00 6.17 32.85
CA MET A 287 5.32 6.06 34.13
C MET A 287 6.26 6.24 35.33
N VAL A 288 7.49 5.70 35.25
CA VAL A 288 8.52 5.92 36.28
C VAL A 288 8.90 7.40 36.33
N ARG A 289 9.09 8.06 35.18
CA ARG A 289 9.35 9.50 35.11
C ARG A 289 8.24 10.33 35.70
N TYR A 290 6.98 9.99 35.36
CA TYR A 290 5.80 10.66 35.91
C TYR A 290 5.71 10.51 37.42
N SER A 291 5.91 9.29 37.95
CA SER A 291 5.88 9.02 39.39
C SER A 291 6.98 9.80 40.13
N ASN A 292 8.20 9.80 39.61
CA ASN A 292 9.31 10.57 40.18
C ASN A 292 9.01 12.08 40.20
N ASN A 293 8.48 12.62 39.11
CA ASN A 293 8.11 14.04 39.04
C ASN A 293 6.94 14.39 39.98
N ASN A 294 6.02 13.46 40.21
CA ASN A 294 4.94 13.64 41.16
C ASN A 294 5.46 13.74 42.60
N ILE A 295 6.40 12.85 42.98
CA ILE A 295 7.06 12.91 44.29
C ILE A 295 7.85 14.19 44.44
N LEU A 296 8.60 14.61 43.41
CA LEU A 296 9.36 15.85 43.41
C LEU A 296 8.47 17.09 43.49
N ALA A 297 7.30 17.07 42.86
CA ALA A 297 6.33 18.18 42.95
C ALA A 297 5.79 18.31 44.41
N GLN A 298 5.45 17.17 45.05
CA GLN A 298 5.01 17.17 46.45
C GLN A 298 6.11 17.64 47.40
N ALA A 299 7.35 17.18 47.21
CA ALA A 299 8.50 17.62 47.95
C ALA A 299 8.77 19.13 47.72
N GLY A 300 8.67 19.61 46.47
CA GLY A 300 8.83 21.02 46.12
C GLY A 300 7.80 21.93 46.82
N GLN A 301 6.55 21.49 46.88
CA GLN A 301 5.48 22.19 47.64
C GLN A 301 5.82 22.27 49.13
N SER A 302 6.28 21.18 49.74
CA SER A 302 6.70 21.13 51.13
C SER A 302 7.88 22.04 51.42
N MET A 303 8.86 22.05 50.52
CA MET A 303 10.07 22.95 50.61
C MET A 303 9.67 24.40 50.43
N LEU A 304 8.71 24.71 49.55
CA LEU A 304 8.19 26.10 49.38
C LEU A 304 7.50 26.58 50.66
N ALA A 305 6.65 25.71 51.28
CA ALA A 305 6.02 26.00 52.54
C ALA A 305 7.05 26.23 53.68
N GLN A 306 8.08 25.38 53.76
CA GLN A 306 9.22 25.55 54.72
C GLN A 306 10.01 26.86 54.50
N ALA A 307 10.30 27.20 53.23
CA ALA A 307 10.98 28.43 52.89
C ALA A 307 10.17 29.69 53.23
N ASN A 308 8.87 29.63 53.20
CA ASN A 308 7.99 30.72 53.62
C ASN A 308 7.95 30.84 55.15
N GLN A 309 7.88 29.69 55.87
CA GLN A 309 7.85 29.67 57.35
C GLN A 309 9.16 30.18 57.97
N THR A 310 10.32 29.90 57.37
CA THR A 310 11.60 30.41 57.88
C THR A 310 11.66 31.93 57.89
N ASN A 311 11.12 32.60 56.85
CA ASN A 311 11.08 34.06 56.84
C ASN A 311 10.07 34.65 57.85
N GLN A 312 8.95 33.98 58.08
CA GLN A 312 8.00 34.39 59.12
C GLN A 312 8.57 34.22 60.55
N GLY A 313 9.30 33.16 60.79
CA GLY A 313 10.02 32.96 62.09
C GLY A 313 11.04 34.05 62.38
N VAL A 314 11.76 34.55 61.36
CA VAL A 314 12.66 35.67 61.49
C VAL A 314 11.93 36.99 61.74
N LEU A 315 10.79 37.23 61.12
CA LEU A 315 9.98 38.41 61.34
C LEU A 315 9.43 38.47 62.77
N SER A 316 9.04 37.32 63.34
CA SER A 316 8.52 37.19 64.72
C SER A 316 9.61 37.36 65.79
N LEU A 317 10.91 37.18 65.44
CA LEU A 317 12.03 37.45 66.32
C LEU A 317 12.48 38.89 66.28
N LEU A 318 12.03 39.70 65.30
CA LEU A 318 12.33 41.11 65.14
C LEU A 318 11.20 42.03 65.64
N GLN A 319 10.08 41.48 66.03
CA GLN A 319 8.97 42.12 66.76
C GLN A 319 9.08 41.90 68.23
#